data_32436f01c3b6aff790364b3cd28b1f21
#
_entry.id   32436f01c3b6aff790364b3cd28b1f21
#
_cell.length_a   1.000
_cell.length_b   1.000
_cell.length_c   1.000
_cell.angle_alpha   90.00
_cell.angle_beta   90.00
_cell.angle_gamma   90.00
#
_symmetry.space_group_name_H-M   'P 1'
#
loop_
_entity.id
_entity.type
_entity.pdbx_description
1 polymer ?
#
loop_
_entity_poly.entity_id
_entity_poly.type
_entity_poly.pdbx_seq_one_letter_code
_entity_poly.pdbx_strand_id
1 'polypeptide(L)'
;MIRLVLFDIDGTLIQTGGAGVQAFGRAFATEFNIPNSAERLKFSGRTDTGLARELFLQNQIEPSPENLRLFFDGYVFWLDYLLTQTRGGVLPGVWEFVRQLHALPEPPALGLLTGNIRLGAEIKLRHFELWEVFQTGAFGDDHEDRNQIAAIAKDRGSRLLNNDLRGEQILVIGDTSRDIECALAIGARTLVVATGSVPFEELEAHRPDWLVKDLTSVAATQVCGAN
;
A
#
# COMPACT_ATOMS: atom_id res chain seq x y z
N MET A 1 -14.39 -5.60 -18.20
CA MET A 1 -14.72 -6.02 -16.81
C MET A 1 -13.43 -6.18 -16.01
N ILE A 2 -13.38 -5.68 -14.79
CA ILE A 2 -12.23 -5.82 -13.88
C ILE A 2 -12.17 -7.26 -13.37
N ARG A 3 -10.96 -7.83 -13.36
CA ARG A 3 -10.66 -9.20 -12.92
C ARG A 3 -9.72 -9.24 -11.70
N LEU A 4 -8.97 -8.14 -11.49
CA LEU A 4 -8.05 -8.00 -10.38
C LEU A 4 -8.21 -6.59 -9.79
N VAL A 5 -8.39 -6.49 -8.49
CA VAL A 5 -8.36 -5.21 -7.74
C VAL A 5 -7.16 -5.23 -6.82
N LEU A 6 -6.29 -4.23 -6.95
CA LEU A 6 -5.07 -4.06 -6.18
C LEU A 6 -5.23 -2.85 -5.26
N PHE A 7 -5.06 -3.06 -3.97
CA PHE A 7 -5.19 -2.01 -2.96
C PHE A 7 -3.83 -1.61 -2.39
N ASP A 8 -3.59 -0.31 -2.25
CA ASP A 8 -2.60 0.18 -1.29
C ASP A 8 -3.16 0.05 0.15
N ILE A 9 -2.31 0.24 1.15
CA ILE A 9 -2.63 -0.01 2.56
C ILE A 9 -2.86 1.28 3.33
N ASP A 10 -1.77 2.04 3.56
CA ASP A 10 -1.77 3.21 4.44
C ASP A 10 -2.44 4.41 3.76
N GLY A 11 -3.52 4.93 4.32
CA GLY A 11 -4.31 6.00 3.71
C GLY A 11 -5.40 5.51 2.74
N THR A 12 -5.41 4.21 2.39
CA THR A 12 -6.40 3.59 1.50
C THR A 12 -7.29 2.60 2.23
N LEU A 13 -6.72 1.60 2.89
CA LEU A 13 -7.44 0.59 3.67
C LEU A 13 -7.51 0.96 5.15
N ILE A 14 -6.41 1.46 5.69
CA ILE A 14 -6.24 1.71 7.11
C ILE A 14 -5.49 3.01 7.39
N GLN A 15 -5.66 3.49 8.62
CA GLN A 15 -4.74 4.43 9.25
C GLN A 15 -4.18 3.82 10.53
N THR A 16 -2.85 3.85 10.71
CA THR A 16 -2.17 3.25 11.85
C THR A 16 -1.97 4.21 13.03
N GLY A 17 -2.49 5.44 12.95
CA GLY A 17 -2.25 6.46 13.97
C GLY A 17 -0.77 6.84 14.12
N GLY A 18 0.03 6.67 13.05
CA GLY A 18 1.46 6.98 13.03
C GLY A 18 2.38 5.86 13.52
N ALA A 19 1.86 4.66 13.82
CA ALA A 19 2.67 3.52 14.29
C ALA A 19 3.82 3.19 13.33
N GLY A 20 3.59 3.18 12.02
CA GLY A 20 4.63 2.90 11.02
C GLY A 20 5.80 3.88 11.07
N VAL A 21 5.51 5.18 11.08
CA VAL A 21 6.54 6.24 11.18
C VAL A 21 7.33 6.14 12.48
N GLN A 22 6.62 5.93 13.60
CA GLN A 22 7.26 5.77 14.90
C GLN A 22 8.13 4.51 14.96
N ALA A 23 7.68 3.39 14.36
CA ALA A 23 8.43 2.14 14.30
C ALA A 23 9.75 2.31 13.51
N PHE A 24 9.73 3.03 12.39
CA PHE A 24 10.93 3.39 11.63
C PHE A 24 11.95 4.14 12.51
N GLY A 25 11.51 5.20 13.20
CA GLY A 25 12.38 5.98 14.09
C GLY A 25 12.91 5.16 15.25
N ARG A 26 12.08 4.29 15.84
CA ARG A 26 12.50 3.41 16.95
C ARG A 26 13.52 2.38 16.50
N ALA A 27 13.32 1.74 15.35
CA ALA A 27 14.29 0.78 14.82
C ALA A 27 15.67 1.42 14.59
N PHE A 28 15.71 2.61 13.99
CA PHE A 28 16.98 3.33 13.82
C PHE A 28 17.63 3.73 15.15
N ALA A 29 16.83 4.14 16.13
CA ALA A 29 17.32 4.50 17.44
C ALA A 29 17.89 3.30 18.22
N THR A 30 17.23 2.14 18.15
CA THR A 30 17.65 0.94 18.91
C THR A 30 18.77 0.19 18.23
N GLU A 31 18.72 -0.01 16.91
CA GLU A 31 19.68 -0.84 16.19
C GLU A 31 20.95 -0.07 15.78
N PHE A 32 20.83 1.24 15.52
CA PHE A 32 21.94 2.06 15.01
C PHE A 32 22.31 3.22 15.91
N ASN A 33 21.68 3.36 17.08
CA ASN A 33 21.90 4.46 18.04
C ASN A 33 21.73 5.87 17.42
N ILE A 34 20.75 6.02 16.49
CA ILE A 34 20.45 7.28 15.81
C ILE A 34 18.99 7.67 16.12
N PRO A 35 18.77 8.45 17.19
CA PRO A 35 17.44 8.92 17.54
C PRO A 35 16.92 9.97 16.55
N ASN A 36 15.59 10.10 16.45
CA ASN A 36 14.88 11.13 15.65
C ASN A 36 15.19 11.11 14.15
N SER A 37 15.75 10.03 13.63
CA SER A 37 16.17 9.92 12.23
C SER A 37 14.99 10.00 11.24
N ALA A 38 13.80 9.50 11.62
CA ALA A 38 12.63 9.45 10.75
C ALA A 38 11.84 10.79 10.66
N GLU A 39 12.11 11.78 11.51
CA GLU A 39 11.35 13.04 11.59
C GLU A 39 11.37 13.86 10.29
N ARG A 40 12.40 13.73 9.48
CA ARG A 40 12.57 14.46 8.22
C ARG A 40 12.12 13.70 6.98
N LEU A 41 11.72 12.44 7.14
CA LEU A 41 11.29 11.62 6.02
C LEU A 41 9.84 11.91 5.61
N LYS A 42 9.62 11.95 4.31
CA LYS A 42 8.28 11.94 3.74
C LYS A 42 7.92 10.48 3.37
N PHE A 43 6.95 9.91 4.06
CA PHE A 43 6.57 8.50 3.91
C PHE A 43 5.58 8.26 2.78
N SER A 44 4.66 9.20 2.53
CA SER A 44 3.53 9.04 1.62
C SER A 44 3.95 8.56 0.22
N GLY A 45 3.36 7.48 -0.24
CA GLY A 45 3.57 6.91 -1.57
C GLY A 45 4.94 6.26 -1.80
N ARG A 46 5.77 6.12 -0.76
CA ARG A 46 7.14 5.57 -0.87
C ARG A 46 7.21 4.11 -0.40
N THR A 47 8.30 3.45 -0.77
CA THR A 47 8.59 2.08 -0.33
C THR A 47 9.41 2.07 0.96
N ASP A 48 9.13 1.12 1.85
CA ASP A 48 9.88 0.96 3.11
C ASP A 48 11.37 0.75 2.84
N THR A 49 11.72 -0.04 1.81
CA THR A 49 13.10 -0.29 1.39
C THR A 49 13.80 0.97 0.90
N GLY A 50 13.14 1.78 0.08
CA GLY A 50 13.68 3.06 -0.37
C GLY A 50 13.86 4.07 0.76
N LEU A 51 12.91 4.13 1.70
CA LEU A 51 13.00 4.97 2.90
C LEU A 51 14.15 4.54 3.81
N ALA A 52 14.29 3.23 4.06
CA ALA A 52 15.38 2.70 4.88
C ALA A 52 16.74 3.02 4.26
N ARG A 53 16.89 2.80 2.94
CA ARG A 53 18.12 3.13 2.21
C ARG A 53 18.46 4.63 2.31
N GLU A 54 17.47 5.50 2.15
CA GLU A 54 17.66 6.94 2.29
C GLU A 54 18.17 7.31 3.70
N LEU A 55 17.55 6.74 4.75
CA LEU A 55 18.00 6.96 6.13
C LEU A 55 19.43 6.51 6.36
N PHE A 56 19.82 5.35 5.85
CA PHE A 56 21.19 4.85 5.95
C PHE A 56 22.18 5.83 5.32
N LEU A 57 21.91 6.27 4.08
CA LEU A 57 22.78 7.19 3.35
C LEU A 57 22.87 8.56 4.03
N GLN A 58 21.74 9.11 4.53
CA GLN A 58 21.74 10.38 5.26
C GLN A 58 22.59 10.34 6.55
N ASN A 59 22.71 9.15 7.15
CA ASN A 59 23.51 8.95 8.37
C ASN A 59 24.89 8.33 8.10
N GLN A 60 25.35 8.29 6.83
CA GLN A 60 26.65 7.77 6.43
C GLN A 60 26.86 6.30 6.82
N ILE A 61 25.78 5.52 6.89
CA ILE A 61 25.81 4.08 7.10
C ILE A 61 25.59 3.40 5.76
N GLU A 62 26.35 2.34 5.48
CA GLU A 62 26.17 1.55 4.29
C GLU A 62 24.82 0.80 4.35
N PRO A 63 23.94 0.93 3.33
CA PRO A 63 22.70 0.16 3.25
C PRO A 63 22.98 -1.28 2.77
N SER A 64 23.86 -1.98 3.49
CA SER A 64 24.19 -3.38 3.21
C SER A 64 23.00 -4.30 3.48
N PRO A 65 22.94 -5.49 2.86
CA PRO A 65 21.89 -6.47 3.14
C PRO A 65 21.75 -6.81 4.62
N GLU A 66 22.88 -6.84 5.36
CA GLU A 66 22.91 -7.11 6.79
C GLU A 66 22.27 -5.96 7.59
N ASN A 67 22.64 -4.72 7.31
CA ASN A 67 22.07 -3.54 7.96
C ASN A 67 20.58 -3.39 7.67
N LEU A 68 20.16 -3.62 6.42
CA LEU A 68 18.75 -3.59 6.04
C LEU A 68 17.96 -4.69 6.78
N ARG A 69 18.50 -5.91 6.90
CA ARG A 69 17.87 -6.98 7.65
C ARG A 69 17.71 -6.60 9.13
N LEU A 70 18.78 -6.14 9.77
CA LEU A 70 18.76 -5.73 11.16
C LEU A 70 17.73 -4.61 11.40
N PHE A 71 17.69 -3.63 10.50
CA PHE A 71 16.70 -2.55 10.54
C PHE A 71 15.27 -3.08 10.45
N PHE A 72 14.98 -3.94 9.48
CA PHE A 72 13.62 -4.45 9.29
C PHE A 72 13.18 -5.41 10.39
N ASP A 73 14.10 -6.19 10.98
CA ASP A 73 13.82 -6.99 12.17
C ASP A 73 13.39 -6.09 13.35
N GLY A 74 14.10 -4.99 13.59
CA GLY A 74 13.72 -3.98 14.57
C GLY A 74 12.42 -3.25 14.21
N TYR A 75 12.23 -2.89 12.93
CA TYR A 75 11.03 -2.20 12.46
C TYR A 75 9.76 -3.02 12.71
N VAL A 76 9.74 -4.29 12.33
CA VAL A 76 8.53 -5.12 12.51
C VAL A 76 8.23 -5.39 13.98
N PHE A 77 9.26 -5.52 14.84
CA PHE A 77 9.09 -5.62 16.29
C PHE A 77 8.41 -4.36 16.86
N TRP A 78 8.93 -3.18 16.52
CA TRP A 78 8.34 -1.92 16.99
C TRP A 78 6.96 -1.65 16.39
N LEU A 79 6.73 -2.03 15.13
CA LEU A 79 5.45 -1.87 14.47
C LEU A 79 4.35 -2.64 15.18
N ASP A 80 4.58 -3.93 15.46
CA ASP A 80 3.62 -4.78 16.17
C ASP A 80 3.27 -4.21 17.55
N TYR A 81 4.27 -3.79 18.32
CA TYR A 81 4.05 -3.15 19.61
C TYR A 81 3.29 -1.82 19.49
N LEU A 82 3.70 -0.93 18.58
CA LEU A 82 3.12 0.41 18.46
C LEU A 82 1.70 0.41 17.92
N LEU A 83 1.31 -0.55 17.10
CA LEU A 83 -0.08 -0.71 16.68
C LEU A 83 -1.03 -0.89 17.86
N THR A 84 -0.59 -1.53 18.93
CA THR A 84 -1.39 -1.66 20.16
C THR A 84 -1.47 -0.38 21.00
N GLN A 85 -0.58 0.59 20.76
CA GLN A 85 -0.48 1.83 21.54
C GLN A 85 -1.06 3.05 20.81
N THR A 86 -1.23 2.98 19.51
CA THR A 86 -1.73 4.09 18.69
C THR A 86 -3.23 3.93 18.40
N ARG A 87 -3.89 5.06 18.08
CA ARG A 87 -5.28 5.04 17.64
C ARG A 87 -5.32 5.03 16.11
N GLY A 88 -5.41 3.84 15.56
CA GLY A 88 -5.64 3.59 14.15
C GLY A 88 -7.03 3.00 13.89
N GLY A 89 -7.32 2.70 12.64
CA GLY A 89 -8.58 2.04 12.25
C GLY A 89 -8.67 1.77 10.76
N VAL A 90 -9.65 0.93 10.40
CA VAL A 90 -10.05 0.71 9.02
C VAL A 90 -10.76 1.97 8.52
N LEU A 91 -10.41 2.41 7.32
CA LEU A 91 -10.95 3.64 6.73
C LEU A 91 -12.42 3.48 6.29
N PRO A 92 -13.16 4.61 6.18
CA PRO A 92 -14.58 4.57 5.85
C PRO A 92 -14.87 3.86 4.52
N GLY A 93 -15.85 2.96 4.53
CA GLY A 93 -16.32 2.25 3.34
C GLY A 93 -15.53 1.01 2.96
N VAL A 94 -14.35 0.74 3.52
CA VAL A 94 -13.49 -0.38 3.13
C VAL A 94 -14.22 -1.72 3.21
N TRP A 95 -14.77 -2.08 4.37
CA TRP A 95 -15.49 -3.35 4.55
C TRP A 95 -16.72 -3.46 3.65
N GLU A 96 -17.46 -2.37 3.47
CA GLU A 96 -18.63 -2.36 2.59
C GLU A 96 -18.23 -2.57 1.14
N PHE A 97 -17.18 -1.86 0.68
CA PHE A 97 -16.69 -1.97 -0.68
C PHE A 97 -16.15 -3.37 -0.99
N VAL A 98 -15.39 -3.98 -0.05
CA VAL A 98 -14.94 -5.38 -0.17
C VAL A 98 -16.13 -6.35 -0.29
N ARG A 99 -17.17 -6.17 0.54
CA ARG A 99 -18.40 -6.99 0.43
C ARG A 99 -19.09 -6.82 -0.92
N GLN A 100 -19.16 -5.59 -1.44
CA GLN A 100 -19.72 -5.32 -2.76
C GLN A 100 -18.92 -5.99 -3.89
N LEU A 101 -17.57 -5.97 -3.81
CA LEU A 101 -16.71 -6.67 -4.77
C LEU A 101 -16.98 -8.17 -4.78
N HIS A 102 -17.10 -8.80 -3.62
CA HIS A 102 -17.43 -10.23 -3.51
C HIS A 102 -18.85 -10.56 -3.98
N ALA A 103 -19.78 -9.60 -3.93
CA ALA A 103 -21.17 -9.78 -4.36
C ALA A 103 -21.40 -9.56 -5.87
N LEU A 104 -20.36 -9.16 -6.62
CA LEU A 104 -20.48 -9.02 -8.08
C LEU A 104 -20.75 -10.37 -8.73
N PRO A 105 -21.46 -10.40 -9.89
CA PRO A 105 -21.72 -11.66 -10.63
C PRO A 105 -20.44 -12.43 -11.01
N GLU A 106 -19.37 -11.70 -11.33
CA GLU A 106 -18.01 -12.21 -11.52
C GLU A 106 -17.07 -11.47 -10.57
N PRO A 107 -16.87 -11.95 -9.32
CA PRO A 107 -16.02 -11.29 -8.35
C PRO A 107 -14.57 -11.23 -8.83
N PRO A 108 -13.90 -10.06 -8.77
CA PRO A 108 -12.48 -9.98 -9.06
C PRO A 108 -11.65 -10.64 -7.96
N ALA A 109 -10.44 -11.07 -8.27
CA ALA A 109 -9.45 -11.38 -7.26
C ALA A 109 -9.02 -10.08 -6.56
N LEU A 110 -8.79 -10.15 -5.25
CA LEU A 110 -8.32 -9.02 -4.45
C LEU A 110 -6.85 -9.20 -4.09
N GLY A 111 -6.07 -8.16 -4.29
CA GLY A 111 -4.64 -8.17 -4.03
C GLY A 111 -4.14 -6.86 -3.41
N LEU A 112 -2.88 -6.87 -3.01
CA LEU A 112 -2.18 -5.72 -2.46
C LEU A 112 -1.15 -5.17 -3.46
N LEU A 113 -1.02 -3.85 -3.50
CA LEU A 113 0.03 -3.13 -4.22
C LEU A 113 0.53 -2.02 -3.31
N THR A 114 1.60 -2.29 -2.57
CA THR A 114 2.02 -1.39 -1.50
C THR A 114 3.52 -1.18 -1.42
N GLY A 115 3.93 -0.01 -0.93
CA GLY A 115 5.31 0.27 -0.58
C GLY A 115 5.78 -0.37 0.74
N ASN A 116 4.87 -0.92 1.53
CA ASN A 116 5.23 -1.65 2.75
C ASN A 116 6.01 -2.92 2.41
N ILE A 117 6.99 -3.30 3.24
CA ILE A 117 7.54 -4.66 3.19
C ILE A 117 6.43 -5.66 3.55
N ARG A 118 6.51 -6.89 2.99
CA ARG A 118 5.45 -7.89 3.15
C ARG A 118 5.09 -8.16 4.61
N LEU A 119 6.10 -8.36 5.47
CA LEU A 119 5.85 -8.64 6.89
C LEU A 119 5.22 -7.44 7.61
N GLY A 120 5.63 -6.20 7.27
CA GLY A 120 5.00 -4.98 7.79
C GLY A 120 3.54 -4.83 7.36
N ALA A 121 3.25 -5.12 6.09
CA ALA A 121 1.89 -5.17 5.55
C ALA A 121 1.02 -6.22 6.27
N GLU A 122 1.55 -7.43 6.46
CA GLU A 122 0.87 -8.52 7.17
C GLU A 122 0.54 -8.14 8.62
N ILE A 123 1.51 -7.62 9.38
CA ILE A 123 1.32 -7.19 10.76
C ILE A 123 0.21 -6.13 10.84
N LYS A 124 0.28 -5.09 10.00
CA LYS A 124 -0.75 -4.03 9.95
C LYS A 124 -2.13 -4.59 9.66
N LEU A 125 -2.25 -5.37 8.58
CA LEU A 125 -3.55 -5.87 8.14
C LEU A 125 -4.13 -6.95 9.06
N ARG A 126 -3.31 -7.77 9.71
CA ARG A 126 -3.78 -8.70 10.76
C ARG A 126 -4.31 -7.96 11.96
N HIS A 127 -3.65 -6.88 12.38
CA HIS A 127 -4.12 -6.06 13.51
C HIS A 127 -5.54 -5.49 13.26
N PHE A 128 -5.88 -5.18 12.00
CA PHE A 128 -7.20 -4.67 11.61
C PHE A 128 -8.11 -5.74 10.95
N GLU A 129 -7.78 -7.03 11.06
CA GLU A 129 -8.55 -8.18 10.56
C GLU A 129 -8.74 -8.20 9.01
N LEU A 130 -7.87 -7.51 8.25
CA LEU A 130 -7.99 -7.38 6.80
C LEU A 130 -7.07 -8.33 6.00
N TRP A 131 -6.08 -8.99 6.64
CA TRP A 131 -5.07 -9.78 5.90
C TRP A 131 -5.67 -10.88 5.04
N GLU A 132 -6.63 -11.63 5.57
CA GLU A 132 -7.24 -12.78 4.91
C GLU A 132 -8.17 -12.41 3.73
N VAL A 133 -8.41 -11.12 3.51
CA VAL A 133 -9.21 -10.61 2.37
C VAL A 133 -8.43 -10.76 1.06
N PHE A 134 -7.09 -10.72 1.11
CA PHE A 134 -6.23 -10.61 -0.06
C PHE A 134 -5.59 -11.95 -0.43
N GLN A 135 -5.71 -12.34 -1.71
CA GLN A 135 -5.24 -13.61 -2.26
C GLN A 135 -3.86 -13.50 -2.90
N THR A 136 -3.42 -12.29 -3.23
CA THR A 136 -2.14 -12.00 -3.90
C THR A 136 -1.63 -10.63 -3.47
N GLY A 137 -0.41 -10.28 -3.88
CA GLY A 137 0.12 -8.94 -3.64
C GLY A 137 1.57 -8.80 -4.07
N ALA A 138 2.01 -7.54 -4.17
CA ALA A 138 3.41 -7.17 -4.32
C ALA A 138 3.73 -6.02 -3.36
N PHE A 139 4.96 -6.01 -2.86
CA PHE A 139 5.36 -5.29 -1.66
C PHE A 139 6.66 -4.52 -1.87
N GLY A 140 6.99 -3.63 -0.96
CA GLY A 140 8.19 -2.81 -1.01
C GLY A 140 9.51 -3.58 -0.91
N ASP A 141 9.49 -4.83 -0.45
CA ASP A 141 10.63 -5.74 -0.45
C ASP A 141 10.76 -6.57 -1.75
N ASP A 142 9.75 -6.54 -2.62
CA ASP A 142 9.89 -7.09 -3.98
C ASP A 142 10.72 -6.16 -4.88
N HIS A 143 10.53 -4.84 -4.76
CA HIS A 143 11.30 -3.82 -5.49
C HIS A 143 11.16 -2.44 -4.84
N GLU A 144 12.18 -1.55 -4.99
CA GLU A 144 12.10 -0.16 -4.49
C GLU A 144 11.24 0.76 -5.36
N ASP A 145 11.15 0.49 -6.66
CA ASP A 145 10.34 1.25 -7.61
C ASP A 145 8.90 0.70 -7.65
N ARG A 146 7.92 1.54 -7.31
CA ARG A 146 6.49 1.17 -7.30
C ARG A 146 5.97 0.73 -8.67
N ASN A 147 6.52 1.20 -9.78
CA ASN A 147 6.13 0.75 -11.10
C ASN A 147 6.51 -0.72 -11.31
N GLN A 148 7.68 -1.14 -10.79
CA GLN A 148 8.09 -2.54 -10.81
C GLN A 148 7.24 -3.39 -9.86
N ILE A 149 6.89 -2.86 -8.68
CA ILE A 149 5.95 -3.53 -7.77
C ILE A 149 4.59 -3.76 -8.47
N ALA A 150 4.09 -2.77 -9.22
CA ALA A 150 2.85 -2.92 -9.98
C ALA A 150 2.95 -4.01 -11.06
N ALA A 151 4.07 -4.08 -11.78
CA ALA A 151 4.32 -5.14 -12.77
C ALA A 151 4.35 -6.53 -12.11
N ILE A 152 4.98 -6.66 -10.94
CA ILE A 152 5.01 -7.91 -10.15
C ILE A 152 3.60 -8.27 -9.66
N ALA A 153 2.81 -7.29 -9.17
CA ALA A 153 1.43 -7.53 -8.74
C ALA A 153 0.56 -8.05 -9.89
N LYS A 154 0.68 -7.45 -11.08
CA LYS A 154 0.00 -7.90 -12.30
C LYS A 154 0.39 -9.34 -12.67
N ASP A 155 1.68 -9.67 -12.68
CA ASP A 155 2.18 -11.01 -12.98
C ASP A 155 1.65 -12.04 -11.97
N ARG A 156 1.72 -11.76 -10.67
CA ARG A 156 1.18 -12.64 -9.61
C ARG A 156 -0.33 -12.81 -9.73
N GLY A 157 -1.07 -11.73 -10.02
CA GLY A 157 -2.50 -11.78 -10.27
C GLY A 157 -2.86 -12.61 -11.52
N SER A 158 -2.09 -12.47 -12.59
CA SER A 158 -2.25 -13.26 -13.82
C SER A 158 -2.05 -14.75 -13.56
N ARG A 159 -1.03 -15.11 -12.78
CA ARG A 159 -0.77 -16.51 -12.37
C ARG A 159 -1.89 -17.05 -11.49
N LEU A 160 -2.36 -16.27 -10.50
CA LEU A 160 -3.47 -16.67 -9.63
C LEU A 160 -4.73 -17.00 -10.42
N LEU A 161 -5.05 -16.19 -11.45
CA LEU A 161 -6.24 -16.35 -12.28
C LEU A 161 -6.04 -17.28 -13.48
N ASN A 162 -4.84 -17.85 -13.66
CA ASN A 162 -4.45 -18.64 -14.84
C ASN A 162 -4.82 -17.92 -16.16
N ASN A 163 -4.62 -16.59 -16.21
CA ASN A 163 -5.01 -15.75 -17.33
C ASN A 163 -4.03 -14.58 -17.45
N ASP A 164 -3.57 -14.29 -18.67
CA ASP A 164 -2.75 -13.10 -18.93
C ASP A 164 -3.62 -11.85 -18.89
N LEU A 165 -3.53 -11.11 -17.76
CA LEU A 165 -4.35 -9.93 -17.53
C LEU A 165 -3.86 -8.74 -18.36
N ARG A 166 -4.78 -8.17 -19.15
CA ARG A 166 -4.56 -6.85 -19.74
C ARG A 166 -4.73 -5.77 -18.66
N GLY A 167 -4.00 -4.66 -18.80
CA GLY A 167 -4.06 -3.58 -17.80
C GLY A 167 -5.48 -3.10 -17.50
N GLU A 168 -6.31 -2.92 -18.53
CA GLU A 168 -7.72 -2.50 -18.41
C GLU A 168 -8.63 -3.47 -17.61
N GLN A 169 -8.15 -4.68 -17.30
CA GLN A 169 -8.81 -5.64 -16.43
C GLN A 169 -8.37 -5.54 -14.97
N ILE A 170 -7.49 -4.58 -14.68
CA ILE A 170 -6.94 -4.32 -13.35
C ILE A 170 -7.43 -2.96 -12.87
N LEU A 171 -7.85 -2.88 -11.62
CA LEU A 171 -8.14 -1.64 -10.91
C LEU A 171 -7.15 -1.49 -9.77
N VAL A 172 -6.44 -0.36 -9.74
CA VAL A 172 -5.59 0.02 -8.59
C VAL A 172 -6.34 1.04 -7.76
N ILE A 173 -6.38 0.80 -6.45
CA ILE A 173 -7.01 1.69 -5.47
C ILE A 173 -5.93 2.21 -4.53
N GLY A 174 -5.76 3.52 -4.45
CA GLY A 174 -4.75 4.18 -3.64
C GLY A 174 -5.14 5.60 -3.24
N ASP A 175 -4.29 6.29 -2.47
CA ASP A 175 -4.53 7.64 -1.95
C ASP A 175 -3.46 8.66 -2.38
N THR A 176 -2.51 8.26 -3.24
CA THR A 176 -1.40 9.11 -3.66
C THR A 176 -1.25 9.20 -5.18
N SER A 177 -0.51 10.20 -5.67
CA SER A 177 -0.11 10.29 -7.08
C SER A 177 0.74 9.09 -7.52
N ARG A 178 1.47 8.46 -6.59
CA ARG A 178 2.28 7.27 -6.89
C ARG A 178 1.43 6.05 -7.25
N ASP A 179 0.23 5.96 -6.69
CA ASP A 179 -0.72 4.89 -7.04
C ASP A 179 -1.24 5.08 -8.47
N ILE A 180 -1.51 6.34 -8.85
CA ILE A 180 -1.88 6.68 -10.23
C ILE A 180 -0.74 6.34 -11.19
N GLU A 181 0.49 6.80 -10.88
CA GLU A 181 1.67 6.56 -11.71
C GLU A 181 1.92 5.06 -11.95
N CYS A 182 1.90 4.24 -10.89
CA CYS A 182 2.16 2.81 -11.00
C CYS A 182 1.01 2.05 -11.68
N ALA A 183 -0.23 2.49 -11.53
CA ALA A 183 -1.36 1.95 -12.29
C ALA A 183 -1.20 2.21 -13.79
N LEU A 184 -0.86 3.45 -14.17
CA LEU A 184 -0.61 3.83 -15.55
C LEU A 184 0.54 3.02 -16.17
N ALA A 185 1.61 2.74 -15.41
CA ALA A 185 2.75 1.95 -15.87
C ALA A 185 2.37 0.53 -16.33
N ILE A 186 1.30 -0.04 -15.78
CA ILE A 186 0.78 -1.37 -16.18
C ILE A 186 -0.49 -1.30 -17.02
N GLY A 187 -0.94 -0.09 -17.40
CA GLY A 187 -2.16 0.16 -18.17
C GLY A 187 -3.45 -0.11 -17.38
N ALA A 188 -3.39 -0.10 -16.05
CA ALA A 188 -4.55 -0.33 -15.18
C ALA A 188 -5.43 0.91 -15.04
N ARG A 189 -6.68 0.70 -14.63
CA ARG A 189 -7.58 1.77 -14.20
C ARG A 189 -7.29 2.18 -12.76
N THR A 190 -7.67 3.39 -12.39
CA THR A 190 -7.38 4.00 -11.08
C THR A 190 -8.64 4.45 -10.37
N LEU A 191 -8.81 4.02 -9.12
CA LEU A 191 -9.75 4.63 -8.17
C LEU A 191 -8.94 5.26 -7.04
N VAL A 192 -8.99 6.58 -6.91
CA VAL A 192 -8.23 7.29 -5.89
C VAL A 192 -9.16 7.77 -4.79
N VAL A 193 -8.76 7.53 -3.54
CA VAL A 193 -9.47 7.97 -2.33
C VAL A 193 -8.68 9.10 -1.65
N ALA A 194 -9.34 10.18 -1.28
CA ALA A 194 -8.69 11.31 -0.60
C ALA A 194 -8.70 11.13 0.93
N THR A 195 -8.37 9.92 1.39
CA THR A 195 -8.32 9.56 2.81
C THR A 195 -6.91 9.60 3.38
N GLY A 196 -5.90 9.78 2.53
CA GLY A 196 -4.52 9.94 2.91
C GLY A 196 -4.10 11.38 3.19
N SER A 197 -2.81 11.66 3.01
CA SER A 197 -2.24 12.99 3.30
C SER A 197 -2.20 13.93 2.09
N VAL A 198 -2.52 13.45 0.89
CA VAL A 198 -2.49 14.25 -0.34
C VAL A 198 -3.83 14.97 -0.52
N PRO A 199 -3.85 16.30 -0.75
CA PRO A 199 -5.07 17.05 -0.97
C PRO A 199 -5.86 16.58 -2.21
N PHE A 200 -7.19 16.66 -2.14
CA PHE A 200 -8.09 16.24 -3.23
C PHE A 200 -7.75 16.91 -4.56
N GLU A 201 -7.48 18.22 -4.54
CA GLU A 201 -7.17 19.01 -5.72
C GLU A 201 -5.84 18.61 -6.39
N GLU A 202 -4.88 18.17 -5.57
CA GLU A 202 -3.61 17.65 -6.07
C GLU A 202 -3.81 16.28 -6.74
N LEU A 203 -4.61 15.40 -6.16
CA LEU A 203 -4.97 14.12 -6.75
C LEU A 203 -5.73 14.29 -8.07
N GLU A 204 -6.68 15.24 -8.13
CA GLU A 204 -7.46 15.56 -9.33
C GLU A 204 -6.56 16.00 -10.51
N ALA A 205 -5.48 16.74 -10.24
CA ALA A 205 -4.54 17.19 -11.26
C ALA A 205 -3.85 16.02 -12.00
N HIS A 206 -3.75 14.85 -11.38
CA HIS A 206 -3.22 13.62 -11.99
C HIS A 206 -4.25 12.86 -12.84
N ARG A 207 -5.51 13.29 -12.89
CA ARG A 207 -6.59 12.75 -13.72
C ARG A 207 -6.79 11.24 -13.59
N PRO A 208 -7.05 10.72 -12.37
CA PRO A 208 -7.43 9.31 -12.21
C PRO A 208 -8.77 9.03 -12.90
N ASP A 209 -9.08 7.74 -13.18
CA ASP A 209 -10.38 7.37 -13.76
C ASP A 209 -11.53 7.71 -12.79
N TRP A 210 -11.31 7.52 -11.48
CA TRP A 210 -12.24 7.92 -10.42
C TRP A 210 -11.48 8.54 -9.26
N LEU A 211 -12.01 9.65 -8.74
CA LEU A 211 -11.54 10.30 -7.52
C LEU A 211 -12.72 10.52 -6.57
N VAL A 212 -12.61 10.02 -5.37
CA VAL A 212 -13.65 10.06 -4.34
C VAL A 212 -13.08 10.48 -2.99
N LYS A 213 -13.94 10.96 -2.08
CA LYS A 213 -13.49 11.31 -0.73
C LYS A 213 -13.04 10.08 0.06
N ASP A 214 -13.82 9.02 -0.02
CA ASP A 214 -13.58 7.70 0.59
C ASP A 214 -14.41 6.64 -0.14
N LEU A 215 -14.26 5.37 0.24
CA LEU A 215 -14.96 4.26 -0.40
C LEU A 215 -16.47 4.20 -0.10
N THR A 216 -17.01 5.05 0.79
CA THR A 216 -18.47 5.18 0.94
C THR A 216 -19.13 5.91 -0.22
N SER A 217 -18.33 6.66 -0.99
CA SER A 217 -18.78 7.55 -2.06
C SER A 217 -18.87 6.87 -3.43
N VAL A 218 -18.56 5.57 -3.53
CA VAL A 218 -18.52 4.82 -4.79
C VAL A 218 -19.01 3.38 -4.60
N ALA A 219 -19.74 2.84 -5.57
CA ALA A 219 -20.14 1.43 -5.56
C ALA A 219 -19.19 0.59 -6.42
N ALA A 220 -18.93 -0.67 -6.01
CA ALA A 220 -18.09 -1.59 -6.76
C ALA A 220 -18.61 -1.84 -8.20
N THR A 221 -19.93 -1.83 -8.41
CA THR A 221 -20.55 -1.95 -9.73
C THR A 221 -20.19 -0.82 -10.68
N GLN A 222 -19.92 0.40 -10.17
CA GLN A 222 -19.57 1.56 -11.00
C GLN A 222 -18.13 1.44 -11.56
N VAL A 223 -17.21 0.85 -10.81
CA VAL A 223 -15.80 0.79 -11.18
C VAL A 223 -15.36 -0.56 -11.76
N CYS A 224 -16.10 -1.63 -11.46
CA CYS A 224 -15.79 -2.99 -11.92
C CYS A 224 -16.77 -3.51 -13.00
N GLY A 225 -17.92 -2.86 -13.20
CA GLY A 225 -18.91 -3.26 -14.19
C GLY A 225 -18.37 -3.27 -15.62
N ALA A 226 -18.99 -4.06 -16.49
CA ALA A 226 -18.79 -3.95 -17.93
C ALA A 226 -19.48 -2.66 -18.41
N ASN A 227 -18.73 -1.80 -19.07
CA ASN A 227 -19.32 -0.73 -19.90
C ASN A 227 -19.92 -1.36 -21.13
#